data_49a2164506b127d2ddad3473cd14640d
#
_entry.id   49a2164506b127d2ddad3473cd14640d
#
_cell.length_a   1.000
_cell.length_b   1.000
_cell.length_c   1.000
_cell.angle_alpha   90.00
_cell.angle_beta   90.00
_cell.angle_gamma   90.00
#
_symmetry.space_group_name_H-M   'P 1'
#
loop_
_entity.id
_entity.type
_entity.pdbx_description
1 polymer ?
#
loop_
_entity_poly.entity_id
_entity_poly.type
_entity_poly.pdbx_seq_one_letter_code
_entity_poly.pdbx_strand_id
1 'polypeptide(L)'
;MAATVLGGAATVGTVRLGYVHGLSGFWLCAALGVGIIVLNLFLARPLLKLRIFTVTQILERRYTPMARQASAVIMFAYALMIGVVSTLAIGTVLQVLFALPFWSAILLGGGVVVVYSSIGGMWSLTLTDIVQFVIKTVGLMFVLLPICLYRVGGWDELVARLPSSAFSLTTIGYDTIITYFLIYFFGILIGQDIWQRVFTARRESV
;
A
#
# COMPACT_ATOMS: atom_id res chain seq x y z
N MET A 1 -9.17 -4.73 1.53
CA MET A 1 -8.05 -4.80 0.57
C MET A 1 -7.50 -3.42 0.18
N ALA A 2 -8.29 -2.49 -0.38
CA ALA A 2 -7.78 -1.16 -0.76
C ALA A 2 -7.08 -0.43 0.41
N ALA A 3 -7.63 -0.52 1.62
CA ALA A 3 -7.04 0.08 2.82
C ALA A 3 -5.63 -0.44 3.17
N THR A 4 -5.36 -1.70 2.91
CA THR A 4 -4.05 -2.33 3.17
C THR A 4 -2.96 -1.73 2.30
N VAL A 5 -3.29 -1.49 1.02
CA VAL A 5 -2.33 -0.97 0.03
C VAL A 5 -2.08 0.53 0.23
N LEU A 6 -3.08 1.27 0.72
CA LEU A 6 -2.94 2.67 1.11
C LEU A 6 -2.14 2.85 2.43
N GLY A 7 -1.10 2.07 2.63
CA GLY A 7 -0.18 2.19 3.76
C GLY A 7 0.67 3.47 3.72
N GLY A 8 1.50 3.66 4.76
CA GLY A 8 2.39 4.81 4.88
C GLY A 8 3.36 4.92 3.69
N ALA A 9 3.94 3.80 3.26
CA ALA A 9 4.86 3.76 2.12
C ALA A 9 4.22 4.24 0.81
N ALA A 10 3.01 3.76 0.49
CA ALA A 10 2.30 4.20 -0.71
C ALA A 10 1.91 5.68 -0.63
N THR A 11 1.44 6.15 0.53
CA THR A 11 1.02 7.54 0.69
C THR A 11 2.21 8.50 0.64
N VAL A 12 3.23 8.28 1.47
CA VAL A 12 4.43 9.15 1.53
C VAL A 12 5.22 9.05 0.22
N GLY A 13 5.36 7.84 -0.33
CA GLY A 13 6.05 7.62 -1.61
C GLY A 13 5.38 8.36 -2.76
N THR A 14 4.06 8.29 -2.88
CA THR A 14 3.32 8.96 -3.95
C THR A 14 3.35 10.49 -3.80
N VAL A 15 3.25 11.01 -2.58
CA VAL A 15 3.40 12.45 -2.33
C VAL A 15 4.77 12.95 -2.78
N ARG A 16 5.83 12.22 -2.45
CA ARG A 16 7.19 12.55 -2.90
C ARG A 16 7.31 12.51 -4.43
N LEU A 17 6.75 11.49 -5.08
CA LEU A 17 6.77 11.39 -6.54
C LEU A 17 5.96 12.52 -7.19
N GLY A 18 4.82 12.87 -6.61
CA GLY A 18 4.04 14.03 -7.06
C GLY A 18 4.79 15.35 -6.93
N TYR A 19 5.58 15.52 -5.86
CA TYR A 19 6.42 16.70 -5.68
C TYR A 19 7.55 16.78 -6.72
N VAL A 20 8.21 15.66 -7.03
CA VAL A 20 9.37 15.63 -7.94
C VAL A 20 8.96 15.58 -9.41
N HIS A 21 7.92 14.79 -9.74
CA HIS A 21 7.56 14.45 -11.13
C HIS A 21 6.14 14.92 -11.52
N GLY A 22 5.47 15.69 -10.66
CA GLY A 22 4.10 16.15 -10.92
C GLY A 22 3.09 15.01 -11.04
N LEU A 23 2.16 15.14 -11.97
CA LEU A 23 1.09 14.15 -12.19
C LEU A 23 1.62 12.75 -12.56
N SER A 24 2.82 12.64 -13.14
CA SER A 24 3.35 11.34 -13.49
C SER A 24 3.68 10.45 -12.27
N GLY A 25 3.78 11.01 -11.06
CA GLY A 25 3.85 10.25 -9.81
C GLY A 25 2.62 9.38 -9.53
N PHE A 26 1.49 9.64 -10.18
CA PHE A 26 0.25 8.85 -10.12
C PHE A 26 0.44 7.37 -10.51
N TRP A 27 1.39 7.07 -11.40
CA TRP A 27 1.55 5.71 -11.93
C TRP A 27 1.86 4.65 -10.88
N LEU A 28 2.50 5.01 -9.79
CA LEU A 28 2.69 4.08 -8.65
C LEU A 28 1.33 3.65 -8.08
N CYS A 29 0.45 4.58 -7.79
CA CYS A 29 -0.90 4.28 -7.28
C CYS A 29 -1.76 3.57 -8.34
N ALA A 30 -1.62 3.93 -9.61
CA ALA A 30 -2.32 3.27 -10.70
C ALA A 30 -1.94 1.78 -10.79
N ALA A 31 -0.65 1.45 -10.72
CA ALA A 31 -0.18 0.06 -10.75
C ALA A 31 -0.74 -0.76 -9.56
N LEU A 32 -0.72 -0.19 -8.36
CA LEU A 32 -1.32 -0.80 -7.17
C LEU A 32 -2.84 -0.99 -7.32
N GLY A 33 -3.56 0.04 -7.78
CA GLY A 33 -5.01 0.01 -7.97
C GLY A 33 -5.46 -1.03 -8.99
N VAL A 34 -4.79 -1.06 -10.15
CA VAL A 34 -5.05 -2.07 -11.20
C VAL A 34 -4.77 -3.48 -10.67
N GLY A 35 -3.68 -3.66 -9.90
CA GLY A 35 -3.37 -4.93 -9.25
C GLY A 35 -4.50 -5.44 -8.35
N ILE A 36 -5.06 -4.58 -7.50
CA ILE A 36 -6.20 -4.92 -6.63
C ILE A 36 -7.44 -5.28 -7.45
N ILE A 37 -7.74 -4.51 -8.50
CA ILE A 37 -8.90 -4.77 -9.36
C ILE A 37 -8.78 -6.13 -10.03
N VAL A 38 -7.64 -6.42 -10.64
CA VAL A 38 -7.37 -7.70 -11.29
C VAL A 38 -7.44 -8.86 -10.30
N LEU A 39 -6.83 -8.69 -9.13
CA LEU A 39 -6.89 -9.70 -8.07
C LEU A 39 -8.34 -10.01 -7.66
N ASN A 40 -9.16 -8.99 -7.43
CA ASN A 40 -10.55 -9.18 -7.01
C ASN A 40 -11.42 -9.79 -8.11
N LEU A 41 -11.29 -9.32 -9.34
CA LEU A 41 -12.17 -9.77 -10.43
C LEU A 41 -11.82 -11.18 -10.93
N PHE A 42 -10.54 -11.50 -11.01
CA PHE A 42 -10.09 -12.73 -11.68
C PHE A 42 -9.54 -13.79 -10.72
N LEU A 43 -8.85 -13.42 -9.64
CA LEU A 43 -8.10 -14.36 -8.81
C LEU A 43 -8.78 -14.70 -7.48
N ALA A 44 -9.53 -13.78 -6.88
CA ALA A 44 -10.09 -13.99 -5.55
C ALA A 44 -11.01 -15.21 -5.49
N ARG A 45 -11.98 -15.32 -6.42
CA ARG A 45 -12.96 -16.43 -6.44
C ARG A 45 -12.33 -17.81 -6.68
N PRO A 46 -11.48 -18.02 -7.70
CA PRO A 46 -10.82 -19.31 -7.91
C PRO A 46 -9.99 -19.76 -6.72
N LEU A 47 -9.27 -18.82 -6.09
CA LEU A 47 -8.34 -19.16 -5.02
C LEU A 47 -9.04 -19.39 -3.68
N LEU A 48 -10.15 -18.72 -3.40
CA LEU A 48 -11.00 -19.04 -2.25
C LEU A 48 -11.50 -20.49 -2.26
N LYS A 49 -11.83 -21.03 -3.44
CA LYS A 49 -12.25 -22.42 -3.60
C LYS A 49 -11.17 -23.43 -3.25
N LEU A 50 -9.91 -23.08 -3.31
CA LEU A 50 -8.80 -23.97 -2.97
C LEU A 50 -8.67 -24.24 -1.47
N ARG A 51 -9.33 -23.47 -0.61
CA ARG A 51 -9.29 -23.60 0.86
C ARG A 51 -7.86 -23.70 1.40
N ILE A 52 -6.99 -22.79 0.98
CA ILE A 52 -5.60 -22.70 1.40
C ILE A 52 -5.43 -21.46 2.29
N PHE A 53 -4.33 -21.44 3.08
CA PHE A 53 -4.03 -20.33 3.99
C PHE A 53 -2.86 -19.44 3.51
N THR A 54 -2.04 -19.97 2.60
CA THR A 54 -0.86 -19.26 2.12
C THR A 54 -0.67 -19.43 0.61
N VAL A 55 -0.12 -18.40 -0.04
CA VAL A 55 0.24 -18.47 -1.47
C VAL A 55 1.26 -19.57 -1.74
N THR A 56 2.16 -19.80 -0.79
CA THR A 56 3.20 -20.84 -0.90
C THR A 56 2.62 -22.25 -0.98
N GLN A 57 1.44 -22.51 -0.41
CA GLN A 57 0.72 -23.79 -0.54
C GLN A 57 0.23 -24.05 -1.97
N ILE A 58 -0.02 -22.99 -2.75
CA ILE A 58 -0.38 -23.15 -4.17
C ILE A 58 0.80 -23.74 -4.94
N LEU A 59 1.98 -23.22 -4.67
CA LEU A 59 3.22 -23.68 -5.31
C LEU A 59 3.53 -25.13 -4.92
N GLU A 60 3.33 -25.51 -3.66
CA GLU A 60 3.48 -26.91 -3.22
C GLU A 60 2.54 -27.86 -3.98
N ARG A 61 1.25 -27.50 -4.09
CA ARG A 61 0.25 -28.34 -4.80
C ARG A 61 0.53 -28.45 -6.29
N ARG A 62 1.14 -27.44 -6.90
CA ARG A 62 1.41 -27.41 -8.34
C ARG A 62 2.77 -28.00 -8.70
N TYR A 63 3.77 -27.85 -7.84
CA TYR A 63 5.16 -28.21 -8.11
C TYR A 63 5.68 -29.24 -7.09
N THR A 64 6.41 -28.79 -6.08
CA THR A 64 7.08 -29.65 -5.11
C THR A 64 7.08 -28.99 -3.72
N PRO A 65 7.30 -29.78 -2.63
CA PRO A 65 7.52 -29.23 -1.29
C PRO A 65 8.73 -28.27 -1.23
N MET A 66 9.76 -28.50 -2.05
CA MET A 66 10.92 -27.60 -2.15
C MET A 66 10.54 -26.22 -2.70
N ALA A 67 9.61 -26.15 -3.67
CA ALA A 67 9.09 -24.89 -4.19
C ALA A 67 8.34 -24.11 -3.11
N ARG A 68 7.61 -24.78 -2.20
CA ARG A 68 7.01 -24.13 -1.03
C ARG A 68 8.06 -23.54 -0.10
N GLN A 69 9.11 -24.27 0.23
CA GLN A 69 10.15 -23.78 1.13
C GLN A 69 10.90 -22.58 0.54
N ALA A 70 11.31 -22.65 -0.72
CA ALA A 70 11.97 -21.54 -1.40
C ALA A 70 11.07 -20.29 -1.47
N SER A 71 9.80 -20.46 -1.84
CA SER A 71 8.85 -19.33 -1.87
C SER A 71 8.56 -18.78 -0.47
N ALA A 72 8.54 -19.60 0.56
CA ALA A 72 8.35 -19.14 1.95
C ALA A 72 9.48 -18.20 2.41
N VAL A 73 10.73 -18.51 2.06
CA VAL A 73 11.89 -17.65 2.36
C VAL A 73 11.75 -16.29 1.65
N ILE A 74 11.36 -16.30 0.37
CA ILE A 74 11.15 -15.07 -0.39
C ILE A 74 10.00 -14.24 0.22
N MET A 75 8.88 -14.87 0.56
CA MET A 75 7.73 -14.20 1.18
C MET A 75 8.06 -13.67 2.58
N PHE A 76 8.91 -14.35 3.34
CA PHE A 76 9.39 -13.87 4.62
C PHE A 76 10.22 -12.58 4.46
N ALA A 77 11.19 -12.58 3.53
CA ALA A 77 12.01 -11.41 3.24
C ALA A 77 11.13 -10.22 2.76
N TYR A 78 10.17 -10.49 1.88
CA TYR A 78 9.19 -9.49 1.41
C TYR A 78 8.38 -8.89 2.57
N ALA A 79 7.80 -9.73 3.43
CA ALA A 79 6.99 -9.28 4.56
C ALA A 79 7.82 -8.45 5.57
N LEU A 80 9.07 -8.87 5.82
CA LEU A 80 9.99 -8.15 6.68
C LEU A 80 10.29 -6.75 6.12
N MET A 81 10.57 -6.64 4.82
CA MET A 81 10.84 -5.35 4.17
C MET A 81 9.63 -4.42 4.23
N ILE A 82 8.41 -4.92 4.01
CA ILE A 82 7.18 -4.12 4.16
C ILE A 82 7.01 -3.65 5.60
N GLY A 83 7.25 -4.53 6.58
CA GLY A 83 7.20 -4.20 7.99
C GLY A 83 8.16 -3.07 8.36
N VAL A 84 9.41 -3.17 7.90
CA VAL A 84 10.43 -2.13 8.11
C VAL A 84 10.00 -0.80 7.51
N VAL A 85 9.60 -0.77 6.24
CA VAL A 85 9.19 0.47 5.56
C VAL A 85 7.96 1.09 6.24
N SER A 86 6.99 0.29 6.64
CA SER A 86 5.80 0.77 7.35
C SER A 86 6.14 1.37 8.71
N THR A 87 7.02 0.72 9.46
CA THR A 87 7.47 1.20 10.78
C THR A 87 8.27 2.50 10.67
N LEU A 88 9.14 2.59 9.66
CA LEU A 88 9.87 3.83 9.36
C LEU A 88 8.93 4.98 9.00
N ALA A 89 7.88 4.72 8.22
CA ALA A 89 6.88 5.73 7.87
C ALA A 89 6.14 6.24 9.12
N ILE A 90 5.74 5.35 10.02
CA ILE A 90 5.11 5.73 11.31
C ILE A 90 6.09 6.54 12.16
N GLY A 91 7.34 6.11 12.27
CA GLY A 91 8.38 6.80 13.01
C GLY A 91 8.60 8.23 12.51
N THR A 92 8.66 8.40 11.17
CA THR A 92 8.80 9.72 10.54
C THR A 92 7.63 10.65 10.88
N VAL A 93 6.40 10.14 10.82
CA VAL A 93 5.20 10.92 11.17
C VAL A 93 5.22 11.35 12.63
N LEU A 94 5.52 10.43 13.55
CA LEU A 94 5.60 10.74 14.98
C LEU A 94 6.75 11.71 15.30
N GLN A 95 7.87 11.58 14.62
CA GLN A 95 8.98 12.53 14.74
C GLN A 95 8.56 13.95 14.34
N VAL A 96 7.87 14.10 13.22
CA VAL A 96 7.44 15.42 12.72
C VAL A 96 6.34 16.03 13.59
N LEU A 97 5.37 15.23 14.05
CA LEU A 97 4.23 15.72 14.82
C LEU A 97 4.58 16.04 16.28
N PHE A 98 5.42 15.22 16.92
CA PHE A 98 5.71 15.31 18.34
C PHE A 98 7.14 15.71 18.66
N ALA A 99 7.96 15.99 17.64
CA ALA A 99 9.39 16.32 17.79
C ALA A 99 10.19 15.25 18.58
N LEU A 100 9.76 13.97 18.49
CA LEU A 100 10.40 12.86 19.19
C LEU A 100 11.73 12.49 18.49
N PRO A 101 12.72 11.98 19.25
CA PRO A 101 13.87 11.33 18.65
C PRO A 101 13.41 10.16 17.77
N PHE A 102 14.05 9.99 16.60
CA PHE A 102 13.59 9.02 15.58
C PHE A 102 13.45 7.59 16.12
N TRP A 103 14.39 7.13 16.93
CA TRP A 103 14.35 5.78 17.51
C TRP A 103 13.18 5.57 18.48
N SER A 104 12.90 6.56 19.34
CA SER A 104 11.76 6.50 20.26
C SER A 104 10.43 6.55 19.50
N ALA A 105 10.35 7.33 18.42
CA ALA A 105 9.19 7.38 17.55
C ALA A 105 8.90 6.02 16.87
N ILE A 106 9.95 5.34 16.38
CA ILE A 106 9.84 4.00 15.81
C ILE A 106 9.38 2.98 16.86
N LEU A 107 10.02 2.96 18.04
CA LEU A 107 9.69 2.02 19.10
C LEU A 107 8.26 2.22 19.61
N LEU A 108 7.83 3.46 19.79
CA LEU A 108 6.49 3.78 20.23
C LEU A 108 5.45 3.40 19.16
N GLY A 109 5.63 3.85 17.93
CA GLY A 109 4.70 3.56 16.84
C GLY A 109 4.64 2.08 16.47
N GLY A 110 5.80 1.44 16.32
CA GLY A 110 5.89 0.00 16.05
C GLY A 110 5.36 -0.83 17.22
N GLY A 111 5.65 -0.45 18.46
CA GLY A 111 5.15 -1.11 19.66
C GLY A 111 3.62 -1.10 19.75
N VAL A 112 2.98 0.03 19.47
CA VAL A 112 1.51 0.12 19.42
C VAL A 112 0.94 -0.84 18.38
N VAL A 113 1.54 -0.90 17.18
CA VAL A 113 1.10 -1.82 16.12
C VAL A 113 1.24 -3.28 16.57
N VAL A 114 2.35 -3.66 17.17
CA VAL A 114 2.57 -5.02 17.68
C VAL A 114 1.55 -5.38 18.74
N VAL A 115 1.29 -4.48 19.70
CA VAL A 115 0.33 -4.73 20.80
C VAL A 115 -1.08 -4.97 20.26
N TYR A 116 -1.64 -4.04 19.48
CA TYR A 116 -3.01 -4.21 19.02
C TYR A 116 -3.18 -5.37 18.03
N SER A 117 -2.18 -5.63 17.20
CA SER A 117 -2.23 -6.75 16.24
C SER A 117 -2.11 -8.11 16.95
N SER A 118 -1.31 -8.19 18.01
CA SER A 118 -1.16 -9.42 18.81
C SER A 118 -2.43 -9.76 19.61
N ILE A 119 -3.13 -8.74 20.13
CA ILE A 119 -4.37 -8.94 20.93
C ILE A 119 -5.56 -9.26 20.01
N GLY A 120 -5.74 -8.49 18.95
CA GLY A 120 -6.94 -8.58 18.11
C GLY A 120 -6.80 -9.40 16.84
N GLY A 121 -5.57 -9.82 16.46
CA GLY A 121 -5.31 -10.61 15.26
C GLY A 121 -5.85 -9.99 13.98
N MET A 122 -6.31 -10.83 13.05
CA MET A 122 -6.85 -10.38 11.75
C MET A 122 -8.10 -9.51 11.86
N TRP A 123 -8.90 -9.68 12.91
CA TRP A 123 -10.11 -8.89 13.11
C TRP A 123 -9.77 -7.43 13.44
N SER A 124 -8.84 -7.22 14.35
CA SER A 124 -8.35 -5.90 14.71
C SER A 124 -7.72 -5.19 13.51
N LEU A 125 -6.88 -5.90 12.74
CA LEU A 125 -6.26 -5.36 11.53
C LEU A 125 -7.29 -4.94 10.48
N THR A 126 -8.32 -5.76 10.26
CA THR A 126 -9.38 -5.43 9.29
C THR A 126 -10.19 -4.21 9.73
N LEU A 127 -10.52 -4.12 11.02
CA LEU A 127 -11.26 -2.97 11.54
C LEU A 127 -10.45 -1.68 11.43
N THR A 128 -9.18 -1.70 11.81
CA THR A 128 -8.28 -0.55 11.67
C THR A 128 -8.08 -0.16 10.21
N ASP A 129 -7.98 -1.12 9.29
CA ASP A 129 -7.89 -0.86 7.86
C ASP A 129 -9.10 -0.07 7.34
N ILE A 130 -10.33 -0.46 7.73
CA ILE A 130 -11.56 0.23 7.33
C ILE A 130 -11.57 1.68 7.84
N VAL A 131 -11.31 1.86 9.13
CA VAL A 131 -11.28 3.19 9.77
C VAL A 131 -10.22 4.08 9.11
N GLN A 132 -9.02 3.55 8.91
CA GLN A 132 -7.94 4.27 8.24
C GLN A 132 -8.28 4.63 6.79
N PHE A 133 -8.95 3.75 6.06
CA PHE A 133 -9.38 4.02 4.68
C PHE A 133 -10.35 5.20 4.63
N VAL A 134 -11.35 5.21 5.49
CA VAL A 134 -12.32 6.31 5.57
C VAL A 134 -11.62 7.62 5.96
N ILE A 135 -10.81 7.62 7.03
CA ILE A 135 -10.11 8.82 7.49
C ILE A 135 -9.16 9.35 6.41
N LYS A 136 -8.39 8.49 5.75
CA LYS A 136 -7.47 8.91 4.67
C LYS A 136 -8.22 9.46 3.48
N THR A 137 -9.27 8.77 3.02
CA THR A 137 -10.06 9.21 1.85
C THR A 137 -10.72 10.56 2.13
N VAL A 138 -11.40 10.69 3.25
CA VAL A 138 -12.05 11.95 3.64
C VAL A 138 -11.01 13.05 3.88
N GLY A 139 -9.97 12.76 4.64
CA GLY A 139 -8.93 13.72 4.98
C GLY A 139 -8.15 14.23 3.76
N LEU A 140 -7.76 13.35 2.84
CA LEU A 140 -7.02 13.75 1.65
C LEU A 140 -7.90 14.46 0.61
N MET A 141 -9.09 13.90 0.31
CA MET A 141 -9.93 14.40 -0.78
C MET A 141 -10.77 15.63 -0.37
N PHE A 142 -11.33 15.64 0.84
CA PHE A 142 -12.29 16.66 1.24
C PHE A 142 -11.74 17.70 2.22
N VAL A 143 -10.55 17.43 2.81
CA VAL A 143 -9.92 18.40 3.72
C VAL A 143 -8.61 18.93 3.11
N LEU A 144 -7.65 18.05 2.85
CA LEU A 144 -6.31 18.47 2.43
C LEU A 144 -6.33 19.10 1.03
N LEU A 145 -6.96 18.47 0.07
CA LEU A 145 -7.00 18.96 -1.31
C LEU A 145 -7.65 20.35 -1.42
N PRO A 146 -8.84 20.63 -0.85
CA PRO A 146 -9.42 21.97 -0.87
C PRO A 146 -8.59 23.01 -0.15
N ILE A 147 -8.00 22.67 1.00
CA ILE A 147 -7.13 23.58 1.75
C ILE A 147 -5.88 23.92 0.93
N CYS A 148 -5.25 22.93 0.30
CA CYS A 148 -4.09 23.18 -0.57
C CYS A 148 -4.44 24.08 -1.76
N LEU A 149 -5.56 23.81 -2.45
CA LEU A 149 -6.01 24.65 -3.54
C LEU A 149 -6.32 26.08 -3.10
N TYR A 150 -7.00 26.25 -1.96
CA TYR A 150 -7.28 27.57 -1.41
C TYR A 150 -5.99 28.34 -1.05
N ARG A 151 -5.00 27.66 -0.44
CA ARG A 151 -3.72 28.26 -0.06
C ARG A 151 -2.88 28.69 -1.26
N VAL A 152 -2.99 28.03 -2.37
CA VAL A 152 -2.27 28.38 -3.61
C VAL A 152 -2.95 29.53 -4.36
N GLY A 153 -4.23 29.82 -4.11
CA GLY A 153 -5.01 30.83 -4.81
C GLY A 153 -5.97 30.26 -5.88
N GLY A 154 -6.24 28.94 -5.82
CA GLY A 154 -7.13 28.25 -6.75
C GLY A 154 -6.39 27.47 -7.83
N TRP A 155 -7.19 26.86 -8.72
CA TRP A 155 -6.66 26.03 -9.79
C TRP A 155 -5.88 26.83 -10.84
N ASP A 156 -6.35 28.00 -11.20
CA ASP A 156 -5.72 28.83 -12.24
C ASP A 156 -4.34 29.30 -11.81
N GLU A 157 -4.21 29.70 -10.54
CA GLU A 157 -2.94 30.10 -9.97
C GLU A 157 -1.96 28.92 -9.83
N LEU A 158 -2.48 27.72 -9.49
CA LEU A 158 -1.69 26.50 -9.46
C LEU A 158 -1.09 26.19 -10.84
N VAL A 159 -1.93 26.27 -11.89
CA VAL A 159 -1.50 26.01 -13.28
C VAL A 159 -0.49 27.07 -13.73
N ALA A 160 -0.67 28.33 -13.35
CA ALA A 160 0.24 29.41 -13.73
C ALA A 160 1.62 29.28 -13.08
N ARG A 161 1.69 28.76 -11.85
CA ARG A 161 2.96 28.63 -11.10
C ARG A 161 3.75 27.36 -11.41
N LEU A 162 3.09 26.31 -11.88
CA LEU A 162 3.75 25.05 -12.16
C LEU A 162 4.23 24.97 -13.62
N PRO A 163 5.39 24.38 -13.88
CA PRO A 163 5.84 24.13 -15.24
C PRO A 163 4.90 23.16 -15.94
N SER A 164 4.73 23.29 -17.25
CA SER A 164 3.87 22.40 -18.06
C SER A 164 4.23 20.91 -17.92
N SER A 165 5.49 20.62 -17.64
CA SER A 165 5.98 19.27 -17.37
C SER A 165 5.34 18.63 -16.13
N ALA A 166 4.91 19.41 -15.14
CA ALA A 166 4.24 18.91 -13.95
C ALA A 166 2.86 18.28 -14.26
N PHE A 167 2.23 18.68 -15.35
CA PHE A 167 0.95 18.14 -15.81
C PHE A 167 1.09 16.97 -16.80
N SER A 168 2.31 16.63 -17.20
CA SER A 168 2.58 15.49 -18.06
C SER A 168 2.51 14.19 -17.28
N LEU A 169 1.89 13.16 -17.86
CA LEU A 169 1.84 11.82 -17.29
C LEU A 169 3.09 10.99 -17.57
N THR A 170 4.01 11.49 -18.40
CA THR A 170 5.19 10.74 -18.85
C THR A 170 6.50 11.30 -18.36
N THR A 171 6.48 12.36 -17.53
CA THR A 171 7.70 13.01 -17.01
C THR A 171 8.60 12.05 -16.24
N ILE A 172 8.04 11.03 -15.58
CA ILE A 172 8.81 10.03 -14.84
C ILE A 172 9.54 9.02 -15.75
N GLY A 173 9.21 8.99 -17.03
CA GLY A 173 9.78 8.07 -18.02
C GLY A 173 9.00 6.76 -18.16
N TYR A 174 8.92 6.24 -19.38
CA TYR A 174 8.21 4.99 -19.67
C TYR A 174 8.84 3.78 -18.96
N ASP A 175 10.16 3.74 -18.84
CA ASP A 175 10.88 2.65 -18.16
C ASP A 175 10.46 2.55 -16.69
N THR A 176 10.31 3.69 -16.02
CA THR A 176 9.85 3.74 -14.61
C THR A 176 8.39 3.31 -14.50
N ILE A 177 7.53 3.73 -15.42
CA ILE A 177 6.12 3.33 -15.46
C ILE A 177 6.01 1.81 -15.60
N ILE A 178 6.72 1.22 -16.57
CA ILE A 178 6.76 -0.23 -16.78
C ILE A 178 7.28 -0.93 -15.50
N THR A 179 8.34 -0.41 -14.91
CA THR A 179 8.92 -0.94 -13.68
C THR A 179 7.90 -0.93 -12.53
N TYR A 180 7.09 0.14 -12.39
CA TYR A 180 6.02 0.17 -11.38
C TYR A 180 4.97 -0.89 -11.62
N PHE A 181 4.56 -1.13 -12.86
CA PHE A 181 3.64 -2.22 -13.17
C PHE A 181 4.27 -3.58 -12.90
N LEU A 182 5.51 -3.80 -13.26
CA LEU A 182 6.19 -5.06 -12.99
C LEU A 182 6.32 -5.34 -11.48
N ILE A 183 6.69 -4.34 -10.69
CA ILE A 183 6.94 -4.51 -9.25
C ILE A 183 5.63 -4.47 -8.46
N TYR A 184 4.83 -3.42 -8.62
CA TYR A 184 3.68 -3.17 -7.74
C TYR A 184 2.43 -3.93 -8.19
N PHE A 185 2.14 -4.00 -9.47
CA PHE A 185 1.01 -4.78 -9.98
C PHE A 185 1.19 -6.27 -9.69
N PHE A 186 2.33 -6.86 -10.12
CA PHE A 186 2.61 -8.26 -9.83
C PHE A 186 2.86 -8.51 -8.35
N GLY A 187 3.47 -7.57 -7.63
CA GLY A 187 3.64 -7.65 -6.18
C GLY A 187 2.32 -7.82 -5.43
N ILE A 188 1.27 -7.12 -5.85
CA ILE A 188 -0.09 -7.30 -5.30
C ILE A 188 -0.65 -8.67 -5.60
N LEU A 189 -0.45 -9.18 -6.81
CA LEU A 189 -0.98 -10.48 -7.21
C LEU A 189 -0.34 -11.66 -6.46
N ILE A 190 0.87 -11.51 -5.94
CA ILE A 190 1.58 -12.56 -5.19
C ILE A 190 1.74 -12.23 -3.69
N GLY A 191 1.41 -11.02 -3.26
CA GLY A 191 1.62 -10.53 -1.90
C GLY A 191 0.82 -11.32 -0.86
N GLN A 192 1.50 -11.99 0.07
CA GLN A 192 0.89 -12.81 1.12
C GLN A 192 -0.01 -11.99 2.06
N ASP A 193 0.34 -10.75 2.33
CA ASP A 193 -0.39 -9.81 3.19
C ASP A 193 -1.80 -9.51 2.66
N ILE A 194 -1.95 -9.44 1.33
CA ILE A 194 -3.23 -9.23 0.66
C ILE A 194 -4.03 -10.53 0.62
N TRP A 195 -3.37 -11.63 0.29
CA TRP A 195 -4.02 -12.93 0.20
C TRP A 195 -4.54 -13.46 1.54
N GLN A 196 -3.87 -13.17 2.65
CA GLN A 196 -4.37 -13.53 3.98
C GLN A 196 -5.76 -12.93 4.25
N ARG A 197 -6.02 -11.71 3.78
CA ARG A 197 -7.35 -11.09 3.91
C ARG A 197 -8.39 -11.76 3.02
N VAL A 198 -8.00 -12.21 1.83
CA VAL A 198 -8.88 -13.00 0.95
C VAL A 198 -9.22 -14.33 1.60
N PHE A 199 -8.21 -15.07 2.09
CA PHE A 199 -8.40 -16.39 2.66
C PHE A 199 -9.17 -16.40 4.00
N THR A 200 -9.19 -15.29 4.72
CA THR A 200 -9.96 -15.15 5.97
C THR A 200 -11.40 -14.68 5.74
N ALA A 201 -11.78 -14.30 4.54
CA ALA A 201 -13.14 -13.89 4.22
C ALA A 201 -14.10 -15.08 4.30
N ARG A 202 -15.26 -14.89 4.99
CA ARG A 202 -16.26 -15.94 5.17
C ARG A 202 -17.10 -16.22 3.92
N ARG A 203 -17.26 -15.25 3.04
CA ARG A 203 -18.10 -15.34 1.84
C ARG A 203 -17.40 -14.72 0.64
N GLU A 204 -17.75 -15.18 -0.56
CA GLU A 204 -17.22 -14.64 -1.83
C GLU A 204 -17.67 -13.18 -2.11
N SER A 205 -18.66 -12.69 -1.39
CA SER A 205 -19.26 -11.34 -1.56
C SER A 205 -18.71 -10.28 -0.61
N VAL A 206 -17.60 -10.55 0.09
CA VAL A 206 -17.00 -9.61 1.05
C VAL A 206 -15.76 -8.92 0.42
#